data_88697f4ede864744e513fc05d04d69c2
#
_entry.id   88697f4ede864744e513fc05d04d69c2
#
_cell.length_a   1.000
_cell.length_b   1.000
_cell.length_c   1.000
_cell.angle_alpha   90.00
_cell.angle_beta   90.00
_cell.angle_gamma   90.00
#
_symmetry.space_group_name_H-M   'P 1'
#
loop_
_entity.id
_entity.type
_entity.pdbx_description
1 polymer ?
#
loop_
_entity_poly.entity_id
_entity_poly.type
_entity_poly.pdbx_seq_one_letter_code
_entity_poly.pdbx_strand_id
1 'polypeptide(L)'
;MPTANSGSRAARHASNTSSKSSYKKKTQPPKKKKRLVLKIFLGLLIAGMVAFLAGVGLFWFYARQAPKLEDDKLNATVSSKLYDINNEIFEDLGAEKRELIQPNDVPQLLKDAIVSVEDRRFYKHIGVDPIRIIGSALSNAKNGGLQGGSTLTQQLIKLSYFSTKESDQTLKRKAQEAWMAVRLEREKSKEEILTYYINKVYMANGFYGMETAAENYYGKHLSELDLPQTALLAGMPQAPNSYDPYTKPDTAKERRDVVLYTMYDNKKISKAEYEKAKATPIDEGLVPLKASDDNRKVVDNYVKEVINEVKAKTGKNVYTDGLDIYTNLDMNAQKQLYDIVNSDQYVAFPDDKMQVASTVIDVASGQVRAQIGGRHIPDDVQLGNNLAVNTQRDVGSTVKPIMDYGPAIENLNYSTGRLMVDKPTKYPGTDIDVFNSDLTYQGVITMRRAIMGSRNTTAVQTFDEVGKENIMPFIKGLGIDYKNLEASNAISSNT
;
A
#
# COMPACT_ATOMS: atom_id res chain seq x y z
N MET A 1 -66.96 24.65 25.13
CA MET A 1 -67.83 25.80 25.61
C MET A 1 -67.14 27.08 25.26
N PRO A 2 -67.94 28.04 24.96
CA PRO A 2 -68.30 28.54 23.63
C PRO A 2 -67.88 30.03 23.58
N THR A 3 -67.96 30.74 22.51
CA THR A 3 -69.11 31.46 21.91
C THR A 3 -68.50 32.29 20.78
N ALA A 4 -68.93 32.23 19.62
CA ALA A 4 -70.13 32.81 19.04
C ALA A 4 -70.10 34.34 18.90
N ASN A 5 -70.27 34.71 17.70
CA ASN A 5 -71.29 35.65 17.13
C ASN A 5 -70.70 36.96 16.64
N SER A 6 -71.01 37.36 15.57
CA SER A 6 -72.09 37.86 14.66
C SER A 6 -71.64 39.18 14.09
N GLY A 7 -71.77 39.49 12.88
CA GLY A 7 -72.91 39.68 12.08
C GLY A 7 -73.01 41.12 11.61
N SER A 8 -73.28 41.33 10.38
CA SER A 8 -74.34 42.16 9.72
C SER A 8 -73.78 43.04 8.60
N ARG A 9 -74.31 42.75 7.48
CA ARG A 9 -75.09 43.39 6.43
C ARG A 9 -75.17 44.95 6.44
N ALA A 10 -74.84 45.55 5.30
CA ALA A 10 -75.66 46.37 4.42
C ALA A 10 -74.75 47.15 3.46
N ALA A 11 -74.95 47.13 2.26
CA ALA A 11 -75.84 47.53 1.22
C ALA A 11 -75.33 48.71 0.38
N ARG A 12 -75.17 48.44 -0.87
CA ARG A 12 -75.38 49.26 -2.07
C ARG A 12 -74.82 50.69 -2.13
N HIS A 13 -73.94 50.91 -3.09
CA HIS A 13 -74.30 51.81 -4.23
C HIS A 13 -73.37 51.54 -5.46
N ALA A 14 -74.05 51.49 -6.60
CA ALA A 14 -73.42 51.34 -7.87
C ALA A 14 -72.90 52.71 -8.38
N SER A 15 -71.71 52.74 -8.95
CA SER A 15 -71.37 53.73 -9.99
C SER A 15 -70.46 53.11 -11.04
N ASN A 16 -70.96 53.11 -12.20
CA ASN A 16 -70.31 52.77 -13.49
C ASN A 16 -69.13 53.69 -13.75
N THR A 17 -67.94 53.13 -13.91
CA THR A 17 -66.87 53.80 -14.69
C THR A 17 -66.06 52.75 -15.43
N SER A 18 -66.12 52.86 -16.72
CA SER A 18 -65.41 52.09 -17.71
C SER A 18 -63.87 52.15 -17.48
N SER A 19 -63.25 51.05 -17.15
CA SER A 19 -61.77 50.96 -17.17
C SER A 19 -61.37 50.14 -18.37
N LYS A 20 -60.64 50.81 -19.25
CA LYS A 20 -59.95 50.27 -20.41
C LYS A 20 -58.98 49.15 -19.98
N SER A 21 -59.22 47.92 -20.42
CA SER A 21 -58.31 46.81 -20.38
C SER A 21 -57.01 47.18 -21.12
N SER A 22 -55.92 47.44 -20.39
CA SER A 22 -54.61 47.56 -21.01
C SER A 22 -53.98 46.18 -21.14
N TYR A 23 -54.08 45.62 -22.33
CA TYR A 23 -53.24 44.45 -22.72
C TYR A 23 -51.77 44.80 -22.57
N LYS A 24 -51.09 44.29 -21.56
CA LYS A 24 -49.62 44.27 -21.49
C LYS A 24 -49.11 43.38 -22.61
N LYS A 25 -48.63 43.98 -23.71
CA LYS A 25 -47.85 43.32 -24.75
C LYS A 25 -46.64 42.66 -24.07
N LYS A 26 -46.56 41.32 -24.05
CA LYS A 26 -45.34 40.59 -23.74
C LYS A 26 -44.28 41.06 -24.73
N THR A 27 -43.35 41.88 -24.29
CA THR A 27 -42.18 42.29 -25.06
C THR A 27 -41.32 41.07 -25.26
N GLN A 28 -41.23 40.61 -26.51
CA GLN A 28 -40.25 39.59 -26.87
C GLN A 28 -38.84 40.12 -26.58
N PRO A 29 -37.96 39.30 -25.96
CA PRO A 29 -36.58 39.75 -25.69
C PRO A 29 -35.88 40.08 -27.01
N PRO A 30 -35.06 41.14 -27.03
CA PRO A 30 -34.50 41.68 -28.27
C PRO A 30 -33.64 40.59 -28.96
N LYS A 31 -33.86 40.42 -30.27
CA LYS A 31 -33.22 39.42 -31.15
C LYS A 31 -31.67 39.40 -31.06
N LYS A 32 -31.03 40.50 -30.62
CA LYS A 32 -29.57 40.63 -30.37
C LYS A 32 -29.09 39.75 -29.20
N LYS A 33 -29.85 39.64 -28.09
CA LYS A 33 -29.48 38.78 -26.95
C LYS A 33 -29.55 37.31 -27.31
N LYS A 34 -30.53 36.85 -28.10
CA LYS A 34 -30.60 35.46 -28.57
C LYS A 34 -29.42 35.08 -29.48
N ARG A 35 -28.98 36.00 -30.36
CA ARG A 35 -27.81 35.78 -31.22
C ARG A 35 -26.51 35.73 -30.45
N LEU A 36 -26.34 36.51 -29.36
CA LEU A 36 -25.15 36.49 -28.49
C LEU A 36 -25.10 35.15 -27.71
N VAL A 37 -26.22 34.72 -27.11
CA VAL A 37 -26.28 33.44 -26.39
C VAL A 37 -25.97 32.26 -27.31
N LEU A 38 -26.51 32.28 -28.56
CA LEU A 38 -26.20 31.25 -29.55
C LEU A 38 -24.70 31.24 -29.96
N LYS A 39 -24.05 32.40 -30.08
CA LYS A 39 -22.61 32.48 -30.37
C LYS A 39 -21.76 31.97 -29.21
N ILE A 40 -22.13 32.30 -27.96
CA ILE A 40 -21.46 31.77 -26.79
C ILE A 40 -21.64 30.24 -26.71
N PHE A 41 -22.84 29.74 -26.91
CA PHE A 41 -23.12 28.30 -26.94
C PHE A 41 -22.33 27.59 -28.04
N LEU A 42 -22.28 28.14 -29.24
CA LEU A 42 -21.52 27.59 -30.36
C LEU A 42 -20.00 27.63 -30.05
N GLY A 43 -19.52 28.71 -29.46
CA GLY A 43 -18.12 28.84 -29.01
C GLY A 43 -17.75 27.77 -27.97
N LEU A 44 -18.60 27.55 -26.96
CA LEU A 44 -18.43 26.50 -25.96
C LEU A 44 -18.45 25.09 -26.59
N LEU A 45 -19.33 24.87 -27.55
CA LEU A 45 -19.42 23.60 -28.25
C LEU A 45 -18.18 23.32 -29.10
N ILE A 46 -17.64 24.34 -29.80
CA ILE A 46 -16.39 24.24 -30.56
C ILE A 46 -15.22 24.01 -29.62
N ALA A 47 -15.13 24.76 -28.52
CA ALA A 47 -14.08 24.55 -27.48
C ALA A 47 -14.12 23.13 -26.87
N GLY A 48 -15.34 22.63 -26.59
CA GLY A 48 -15.57 21.26 -26.15
C GLY A 48 -15.12 20.22 -27.18
N MET A 49 -15.44 20.46 -28.47
CA MET A 49 -14.99 19.58 -29.56
C MET A 49 -13.47 19.58 -29.72
N VAL A 50 -12.81 20.73 -29.64
CA VAL A 50 -11.36 20.82 -29.74
C VAL A 50 -10.71 20.10 -28.55
N ALA A 51 -11.21 20.31 -27.33
CA ALA A 51 -10.75 19.59 -26.13
C ALA A 51 -10.93 18.08 -26.25
N PHE A 52 -12.06 17.63 -26.79
CA PHE A 52 -12.31 16.21 -27.04
C PHE A 52 -11.33 15.63 -28.07
N LEU A 53 -11.10 16.30 -29.20
CA LEU A 53 -10.16 15.84 -30.22
C LEU A 53 -8.71 15.82 -29.67
N ALA A 54 -8.32 16.81 -28.88
CA ALA A 54 -7.03 16.83 -28.20
C ALA A 54 -6.90 15.64 -27.21
N GLY A 55 -7.96 15.33 -26.45
CA GLY A 55 -8.02 14.18 -25.57
C GLY A 55 -7.88 12.85 -26.32
N VAL A 56 -8.57 12.69 -27.44
CA VAL A 56 -8.43 11.50 -28.32
C VAL A 56 -7.02 11.39 -28.88
N GLY A 57 -6.42 12.50 -29.32
CA GLY A 57 -5.05 12.51 -29.82
C GLY A 57 -4.04 12.09 -28.74
N LEU A 58 -4.18 12.61 -27.52
CA LEU A 58 -3.35 12.25 -26.37
C LEU A 58 -3.52 10.77 -25.97
N PHE A 59 -4.78 10.29 -25.98
CA PHE A 59 -5.07 8.88 -25.74
C PHE A 59 -4.35 7.98 -26.76
N TRP A 60 -4.45 8.29 -28.04
CA TRP A 60 -3.76 7.55 -29.11
C TRP A 60 -2.25 7.59 -28.99
N PHE A 61 -1.69 8.75 -28.61
CA PHE A 61 -0.25 8.90 -28.36
C PHE A 61 0.23 7.96 -27.26
N TYR A 62 -0.51 7.84 -26.15
CA TYR A 62 -0.18 6.94 -25.07
C TYR A 62 -0.49 5.47 -25.38
N ALA A 63 -1.59 5.18 -26.04
CA ALA A 63 -1.99 3.83 -26.45
C ALA A 63 -0.96 3.13 -27.35
N ARG A 64 -0.32 3.89 -28.25
CA ARG A 64 0.77 3.37 -29.12
C ARG A 64 1.98 2.87 -28.37
N GLN A 65 2.20 3.32 -27.14
CA GLN A 65 3.31 2.94 -26.28
C GLN A 65 2.95 1.78 -25.33
N ALA A 66 1.76 1.21 -25.46
CA ALA A 66 1.33 0.09 -24.64
C ALA A 66 2.17 -1.16 -24.97
N PRO A 67 2.49 -1.99 -23.96
CA PRO A 67 3.09 -3.29 -24.16
C PRO A 67 2.29 -4.17 -25.12
N LYS A 68 2.94 -5.16 -25.72
CA LYS A 68 2.23 -6.21 -26.46
C LYS A 68 1.51 -7.13 -25.49
N LEU A 69 0.37 -7.66 -25.90
CA LEU A 69 -0.30 -8.73 -25.17
C LEU A 69 0.50 -10.02 -25.36
N GLU A 70 0.81 -10.70 -24.27
CA GLU A 70 1.55 -11.96 -24.20
C GLU A 70 0.77 -12.89 -23.27
N ASP A 71 0.42 -14.08 -23.75
CA ASP A 71 -0.37 -15.05 -22.96
C ASP A 71 0.36 -15.50 -21.70
N ASP A 72 1.69 -15.60 -21.74
CA ASP A 72 2.49 -15.96 -20.57
C ASP A 72 2.33 -14.97 -19.41
N LYS A 73 2.18 -13.68 -19.71
CA LYS A 73 1.94 -12.66 -18.68
C LYS A 73 0.53 -12.69 -18.12
N LEU A 74 -0.44 -13.15 -18.88
CA LEU A 74 -1.82 -13.35 -18.41
C LEU A 74 -1.93 -14.58 -17.54
N ASN A 75 -1.29 -15.66 -17.96
CA ASN A 75 -1.27 -16.95 -17.26
C ASN A 75 -0.25 -17.03 -16.12
N ALA A 76 0.55 -15.99 -15.85
CA ALA A 76 1.75 -16.02 -15.01
C ALA A 76 1.68 -17.01 -13.84
N THR A 77 2.30 -18.15 -14.07
CA THR A 77 2.39 -19.29 -13.16
C THR A 77 3.82 -19.58 -12.73
N VAL A 78 4.77 -18.76 -13.20
CA VAL A 78 6.19 -18.98 -12.91
C VAL A 78 6.52 -18.30 -11.60
N SER A 79 6.79 -19.10 -10.58
CA SER A 79 7.27 -18.63 -9.29
C SER A 79 8.69 -18.10 -9.40
N SER A 80 9.01 -17.11 -8.58
CA SER A 80 10.40 -16.69 -8.43
C SER A 80 11.06 -17.49 -7.32
N LYS A 81 12.31 -17.89 -7.59
CA LYS A 81 13.14 -18.64 -6.65
C LYS A 81 14.22 -17.76 -6.07
N LEU A 82 14.42 -17.86 -4.76
CA LEU A 82 15.48 -17.17 -4.05
C LEU A 82 16.60 -18.17 -3.74
N TYR A 83 17.80 -17.80 -4.13
CA TYR A 83 19.01 -18.59 -3.93
C TYR A 83 19.89 -17.95 -2.88
N ASP A 84 20.44 -18.75 -1.99
CA ASP A 84 21.41 -18.36 -0.98
C ASP A 84 22.82 -18.13 -1.59
N ILE A 85 23.79 -17.83 -0.74
CA ILE A 85 25.21 -17.60 -1.15
C ILE A 85 25.83 -18.84 -1.81
N ASN A 86 25.29 -20.04 -1.56
CA ASN A 86 25.77 -21.31 -2.13
C ASN A 86 24.99 -21.68 -3.41
N ASN A 87 24.11 -20.82 -3.89
CA ASN A 87 23.16 -21.07 -4.99
C ASN A 87 22.15 -22.19 -4.67
N GLU A 88 21.85 -22.44 -3.40
CA GLU A 88 20.80 -23.35 -2.98
C GLU A 88 19.47 -22.57 -2.84
N ILE A 89 18.38 -23.18 -3.29
CA ILE A 89 17.04 -22.57 -3.16
C ILE A 89 16.64 -22.61 -1.68
N PHE A 90 16.47 -21.46 -1.07
CA PHE A 90 15.97 -21.36 0.30
C PHE A 90 14.52 -20.88 0.40
N GLU A 91 13.98 -20.26 -0.66
CA GLU A 91 12.59 -19.83 -0.75
C GLU A 91 12.10 -19.89 -2.19
N ASP A 92 10.89 -20.40 -2.38
CA ASP A 92 10.17 -20.37 -3.65
C ASP A 92 8.87 -19.56 -3.43
N LEU A 93 8.86 -18.32 -3.93
CA LEU A 93 7.76 -17.35 -3.72
C LEU A 93 6.46 -17.72 -4.45
N GLY A 94 6.44 -18.83 -5.15
CA GLY A 94 5.28 -19.33 -5.84
C GLY A 94 4.97 -20.78 -5.53
N ALA A 95 5.81 -21.44 -4.74
CA ALA A 95 5.77 -22.89 -4.51
C ALA A 95 4.61 -23.38 -3.63
N GLU A 96 3.90 -22.49 -2.94
CA GLU A 96 2.62 -22.92 -2.38
C GLU A 96 1.59 -22.97 -3.49
N LYS A 97 1.49 -24.17 -4.08
CA LYS A 97 0.37 -24.69 -4.85
C LYS A 97 -0.61 -23.63 -5.33
N ARG A 98 -0.26 -22.89 -6.40
CA ARG A 98 -1.29 -22.19 -7.14
C ARG A 98 -2.10 -23.26 -7.85
N GLU A 99 -3.21 -23.65 -7.29
CA GLU A 99 -4.19 -24.41 -8.04
C GLU A 99 -4.87 -23.46 -9.00
N LEU A 100 -4.53 -23.63 -10.29
CA LEU A 100 -5.15 -22.86 -11.35
C LEU A 100 -6.50 -23.45 -11.66
N ILE A 101 -7.53 -22.64 -11.44
CA ILE A 101 -8.86 -23.01 -11.87
C ILE A 101 -9.01 -22.78 -13.38
N GLN A 102 -9.74 -23.69 -14.04
CA GLN A 102 -10.06 -23.56 -15.48
C GLN A 102 -11.38 -22.78 -15.67
N PRO A 103 -11.63 -22.17 -16.84
CA PRO A 103 -12.84 -21.37 -17.08
C PRO A 103 -14.15 -22.12 -16.78
N ASN A 104 -14.21 -23.42 -17.05
CA ASN A 104 -15.40 -24.25 -16.83
C ASN A 104 -15.60 -24.64 -15.36
N ASP A 105 -14.54 -24.54 -14.54
CA ASP A 105 -14.57 -24.97 -13.15
C ASP A 105 -14.88 -23.80 -12.20
N VAL A 106 -14.90 -22.55 -12.71
CA VAL A 106 -15.25 -21.37 -11.91
C VAL A 106 -16.73 -21.42 -11.50
N PRO A 107 -17.04 -21.47 -10.19
CA PRO A 107 -18.42 -21.54 -9.72
C PRO A 107 -19.25 -20.32 -10.13
N GLN A 108 -20.49 -20.52 -10.52
CA GLN A 108 -21.39 -19.43 -10.91
C GLN A 108 -21.60 -18.41 -9.77
N LEU A 109 -21.65 -18.90 -8.53
CA LEU A 109 -21.76 -18.05 -7.35
C LEU A 109 -20.61 -17.06 -7.23
N LEU A 110 -19.36 -17.51 -7.46
CA LEU A 110 -18.18 -16.67 -7.45
C LEU A 110 -18.18 -15.67 -8.62
N LYS A 111 -18.55 -16.09 -9.83
CA LYS A 111 -18.70 -15.19 -10.98
C LYS A 111 -19.69 -14.07 -10.65
N ASP A 112 -20.83 -14.41 -10.10
CA ASP A 112 -21.87 -13.45 -9.72
C ASP A 112 -21.42 -12.49 -8.61
N ALA A 113 -20.67 -12.96 -7.63
CA ALA A 113 -20.10 -12.14 -6.55
C ALA A 113 -19.09 -11.13 -7.08
N ILE A 114 -18.07 -11.59 -7.82
CA ILE A 114 -17.04 -10.74 -8.40
C ILE A 114 -17.63 -9.70 -9.34
N VAL A 115 -18.47 -10.14 -10.28
CA VAL A 115 -19.09 -9.22 -11.26
C VAL A 115 -20.00 -8.21 -10.57
N SER A 116 -20.72 -8.61 -9.53
CA SER A 116 -21.60 -7.70 -8.79
C SER A 116 -20.86 -6.58 -8.09
N VAL A 117 -19.72 -6.88 -7.47
CA VAL A 117 -18.97 -5.89 -6.69
C VAL A 117 -17.95 -5.11 -7.51
N GLU A 118 -17.26 -5.79 -8.43
CA GLU A 118 -16.15 -5.19 -9.18
C GLU A 118 -16.58 -4.60 -10.51
N ASP A 119 -17.48 -5.25 -11.26
CA ASP A 119 -17.83 -4.81 -12.59
C ASP A 119 -19.23 -5.29 -13.03
N ARG A 120 -20.26 -4.64 -12.52
CA ARG A 120 -21.69 -4.97 -12.77
C ARG A 120 -22.06 -5.13 -14.25
N ARG A 121 -21.31 -4.50 -15.16
CA ARG A 121 -21.56 -4.52 -16.59
C ARG A 121 -20.55 -5.33 -17.37
N PHE A 122 -19.74 -6.16 -16.70
CA PHE A 122 -18.65 -6.94 -17.27
C PHE A 122 -19.04 -7.63 -18.59
N TYR A 123 -20.16 -8.32 -18.63
CA TYR A 123 -20.64 -9.01 -19.83
C TYR A 123 -21.23 -8.10 -20.92
N LYS A 124 -21.27 -6.76 -20.72
CA LYS A 124 -21.91 -5.80 -21.63
C LYS A 124 -20.95 -4.84 -22.31
N HIS A 125 -19.76 -4.66 -21.80
CA HIS A 125 -18.75 -3.77 -22.39
C HIS A 125 -17.66 -4.55 -23.11
N ILE A 126 -16.79 -3.81 -23.80
CA ILE A 126 -15.69 -4.33 -24.63
C ILE A 126 -14.31 -3.92 -24.07
N GLY A 127 -14.06 -4.20 -22.79
CA GLY A 127 -12.81 -3.87 -22.10
C GLY A 127 -12.85 -2.57 -21.30
N VAL A 128 -13.62 -1.58 -21.73
CA VAL A 128 -13.88 -0.30 -21.04
C VAL A 128 -15.38 -0.08 -20.92
N ASP A 129 -15.84 0.48 -19.81
CA ASP A 129 -17.24 0.87 -19.62
C ASP A 129 -17.36 2.41 -19.49
N PRO A 130 -17.69 3.13 -20.59
CA PRO A 130 -17.86 4.58 -20.57
C PRO A 130 -18.97 5.05 -19.61
N ILE A 131 -20.04 4.25 -19.45
CA ILE A 131 -21.16 4.58 -18.56
C ILE A 131 -20.68 4.55 -17.11
N ARG A 132 -19.92 3.54 -16.75
CA ARG A 132 -19.31 3.41 -15.41
C ARG A 132 -18.32 4.55 -15.13
N ILE A 133 -17.47 4.92 -16.10
CA ILE A 133 -16.51 6.02 -15.97
C ILE A 133 -17.24 7.34 -15.68
N ILE A 134 -18.29 7.65 -16.45
CA ILE A 134 -19.09 8.87 -16.25
C ILE A 134 -19.82 8.82 -14.90
N GLY A 135 -20.41 7.67 -14.56
CA GLY A 135 -21.12 7.46 -13.31
C GLY A 135 -20.21 7.65 -12.09
N SER A 136 -19.01 7.05 -12.10
CA SER A 136 -18.04 7.20 -11.02
C SER A 136 -17.52 8.64 -10.91
N ALA A 137 -17.26 9.32 -12.02
CA ALA A 137 -16.85 10.72 -12.01
C ALA A 137 -17.91 11.64 -11.39
N LEU A 138 -19.19 11.44 -11.73
CA LEU A 138 -20.31 12.20 -11.17
C LEU A 138 -20.51 11.89 -9.66
N SER A 139 -20.42 10.61 -9.28
CA SER A 139 -20.52 10.19 -7.88
C SER A 139 -19.39 10.78 -7.01
N ASN A 140 -18.15 10.72 -7.50
CA ASN A 140 -17.00 11.27 -6.81
C ASN A 140 -17.08 12.80 -6.65
N ALA A 141 -17.57 13.50 -7.69
CA ALA A 141 -17.79 14.95 -7.64
C ALA A 141 -18.90 15.34 -6.63
N LYS A 142 -19.90 14.49 -6.44
CA LYS A 142 -21.06 14.77 -5.58
C LYS A 142 -20.85 14.37 -4.12
N ASN A 143 -20.17 13.26 -3.86
CA ASN A 143 -20.11 12.61 -2.55
C ASN A 143 -18.70 12.62 -1.91
N GLY A 144 -17.67 13.16 -2.59
CA GLY A 144 -16.28 13.16 -2.11
C GLY A 144 -15.65 11.77 -1.93
N GLY A 145 -16.30 10.71 -2.45
CA GLY A 145 -15.81 9.33 -2.35
C GLY A 145 -15.03 8.90 -3.60
N LEU A 146 -14.09 7.97 -3.45
CA LEU A 146 -13.33 7.38 -4.56
C LEU A 146 -14.03 6.12 -5.09
N GLN A 147 -15.09 6.28 -5.85
CA GLN A 147 -15.69 5.14 -6.56
C GLN A 147 -14.86 4.79 -7.80
N GLY A 148 -14.35 3.55 -7.88
CA GLY A 148 -13.53 3.08 -8.99
C GLY A 148 -14.30 2.93 -10.30
N GLY A 149 -13.77 3.52 -11.39
CA GLY A 149 -14.34 3.43 -12.74
C GLY A 149 -13.72 2.34 -13.63
N SER A 150 -12.71 1.60 -13.16
CA SER A 150 -12.01 0.57 -13.94
C SER A 150 -12.81 -0.72 -14.05
N THR A 151 -12.78 -1.36 -15.24
CA THR A 151 -13.38 -2.69 -15.47
C THR A 151 -12.49 -3.81 -14.92
N LEU A 152 -13.05 -5.03 -14.77
CA LEU A 152 -12.27 -6.24 -14.44
C LEU A 152 -11.14 -6.49 -15.43
N THR A 153 -11.39 -6.27 -16.72
CA THR A 153 -10.39 -6.42 -17.77
C THR A 153 -9.24 -5.42 -17.60
N GLN A 154 -9.54 -4.17 -17.26
CA GLN A 154 -8.50 -3.18 -16.95
C GLN A 154 -7.73 -3.52 -15.65
N GLN A 155 -8.39 -4.12 -14.66
CA GLN A 155 -7.74 -4.58 -13.45
C GLN A 155 -6.78 -5.74 -13.77
N LEU A 156 -7.19 -6.71 -14.58
CA LEU A 156 -6.33 -7.81 -15.05
C LEU A 156 -5.10 -7.28 -15.79
N ILE A 157 -5.29 -6.35 -16.74
CA ILE A 157 -4.19 -5.71 -17.47
C ILE A 157 -3.24 -5.00 -16.50
N LYS A 158 -3.77 -4.25 -15.53
CA LYS A 158 -2.95 -3.60 -14.50
C LYS A 158 -2.10 -4.61 -13.73
N LEU A 159 -2.69 -5.71 -13.27
CA LEU A 159 -2.00 -6.76 -12.52
C LEU A 159 -0.95 -7.50 -13.34
N SER A 160 -1.12 -7.58 -14.66
CA SER A 160 -0.26 -8.36 -15.56
C SER A 160 0.89 -7.56 -16.17
N TYR A 161 0.73 -6.23 -16.36
CA TYR A 161 1.65 -5.43 -17.17
C TYR A 161 2.17 -4.17 -16.49
N PHE A 162 1.59 -3.76 -15.35
CA PHE A 162 1.93 -2.48 -14.73
C PHE A 162 2.18 -2.61 -13.23
N SER A 163 2.93 -1.64 -12.69
CA SER A 163 3.13 -1.52 -11.24
C SER A 163 1.80 -1.23 -10.53
N THR A 164 1.61 -1.82 -9.36
CA THR A 164 0.44 -1.54 -8.50
C THR A 164 0.64 -0.34 -7.59
N LYS A 165 1.85 0.29 -7.59
CA LYS A 165 2.13 1.48 -6.77
C LYS A 165 1.22 2.65 -7.14
N GLU A 166 0.72 3.36 -6.13
CA GLU A 166 -0.14 4.52 -6.31
C GLU A 166 0.58 5.67 -7.03
N SER A 167 1.87 5.89 -6.74
CA SER A 167 2.74 6.86 -7.40
C SER A 167 2.81 6.70 -8.92
N ASP A 168 2.61 5.49 -9.42
CA ASP A 168 2.70 5.17 -10.85
C ASP A 168 1.35 5.32 -11.57
N GLN A 169 0.31 5.78 -10.89
CA GLN A 169 -1.02 6.00 -11.45
C GLN A 169 -1.06 7.27 -12.30
N THR A 170 -0.59 7.16 -13.54
CA THR A 170 -0.57 8.26 -14.51
C THR A 170 -1.68 8.15 -15.55
N LEU A 171 -2.03 9.27 -16.18
CA LEU A 171 -2.94 9.27 -17.34
C LEU A 171 -2.43 8.41 -18.49
N LYS A 172 -1.10 8.39 -18.70
CA LYS A 172 -0.44 7.52 -19.69
C LYS A 172 -0.78 6.05 -19.40
N ARG A 173 -0.56 5.59 -18.17
CA ARG A 173 -0.86 4.21 -17.76
C ARG A 173 -2.33 3.89 -17.94
N LYS A 174 -3.24 4.77 -17.51
CA LYS A 174 -4.68 4.56 -17.68
C LYS A 174 -5.12 4.45 -19.15
N ALA A 175 -4.52 5.21 -20.03
CA ALA A 175 -4.77 5.09 -21.46
C ALA A 175 -4.26 3.75 -22.03
N GLN A 176 -3.08 3.31 -21.59
CA GLN A 176 -2.52 2.01 -21.96
C GLN A 176 -3.35 0.84 -21.43
N GLU A 177 -3.75 0.87 -20.14
CA GLU A 177 -4.66 -0.12 -19.54
C GLU A 177 -5.97 -0.23 -20.35
N ALA A 178 -6.59 0.89 -20.68
CA ALA A 178 -7.83 0.93 -21.45
C ALA A 178 -7.67 0.35 -22.86
N TRP A 179 -6.59 0.73 -23.54
CA TRP A 179 -6.30 0.22 -24.88
C TRP A 179 -6.05 -1.29 -24.89
N MET A 180 -5.21 -1.77 -23.96
CA MET A 180 -4.90 -3.20 -23.83
C MET A 180 -6.14 -4.00 -23.42
N ALA A 181 -7.00 -3.47 -22.55
CA ALA A 181 -8.24 -4.12 -22.16
C ALA A 181 -9.19 -4.32 -23.35
N VAL A 182 -9.32 -3.32 -24.24
CA VAL A 182 -10.10 -3.46 -25.46
C VAL A 182 -9.50 -4.50 -26.42
N ARG A 183 -8.18 -4.57 -26.50
CA ARG A 183 -7.50 -5.58 -27.33
C ARG A 183 -7.69 -6.97 -26.74
N LEU A 184 -7.53 -7.13 -25.44
CA LEU A 184 -7.67 -8.41 -24.76
C LEU A 184 -9.08 -9.00 -24.97
N GLU A 185 -10.13 -8.20 -24.88
CA GLU A 185 -11.51 -8.65 -25.10
C GLU A 185 -11.85 -8.98 -26.56
N ARG A 186 -10.97 -8.67 -27.50
CA ARG A 186 -11.08 -9.16 -28.90
C ARG A 186 -10.41 -10.52 -29.09
N GLU A 187 -9.46 -10.86 -28.23
CA GLU A 187 -8.63 -12.07 -28.33
C GLU A 187 -9.09 -13.18 -27.38
N LYS A 188 -9.70 -12.80 -26.24
CA LYS A 188 -10.14 -13.73 -25.17
C LYS A 188 -11.61 -13.52 -24.83
N SER A 189 -12.28 -14.60 -24.48
CA SER A 189 -13.65 -14.58 -23.98
C SER A 189 -13.76 -13.95 -22.59
N LYS A 190 -14.95 -13.53 -22.20
CA LYS A 190 -15.22 -13.00 -20.85
C LYS A 190 -14.92 -14.03 -19.77
N GLU A 191 -15.18 -15.31 -20.01
CA GLU A 191 -14.91 -16.38 -19.09
C GLU A 191 -13.39 -16.58 -18.88
N GLU A 192 -12.61 -16.56 -19.95
CA GLU A 192 -11.15 -16.63 -19.84
C GLU A 192 -10.58 -15.42 -19.08
N ILE A 193 -11.05 -14.21 -19.38
CA ILE A 193 -10.61 -12.98 -18.71
C ILE A 193 -10.91 -13.03 -17.22
N LEU A 194 -12.12 -13.47 -16.85
CA LEU A 194 -12.51 -13.61 -15.44
C LEU A 194 -11.66 -14.68 -14.74
N THR A 195 -11.38 -15.78 -15.41
CA THR A 195 -10.54 -16.85 -14.88
C THR A 195 -9.09 -16.39 -14.67
N TYR A 196 -8.51 -15.68 -15.63
CA TYR A 196 -7.19 -15.07 -15.44
C TYR A 196 -7.15 -14.13 -14.23
N TYR A 197 -8.22 -13.34 -14.04
CA TYR A 197 -8.34 -12.47 -12.87
C TYR A 197 -8.38 -13.27 -11.57
N ILE A 198 -9.23 -14.30 -11.48
CA ILE A 198 -9.39 -15.18 -10.33
C ILE A 198 -8.06 -15.84 -9.96
N ASN A 199 -7.32 -16.34 -10.96
CA ASN A 199 -6.04 -16.99 -10.76
C ASN A 199 -4.90 -16.04 -10.37
N LYS A 200 -5.06 -14.72 -10.58
CA LYS A 200 -3.95 -13.76 -10.47
C LYS A 200 -4.03 -12.85 -9.25
N VAL A 201 -5.22 -12.61 -8.73
CA VAL A 201 -5.40 -11.63 -7.63
C VAL A 201 -4.68 -12.04 -6.37
N TYR A 202 -4.10 -11.04 -5.70
CA TYR A 202 -3.54 -11.20 -4.37
C TYR A 202 -4.67 -11.23 -3.32
N MET A 203 -4.57 -12.16 -2.36
CA MET A 203 -5.62 -12.50 -1.41
C MET A 203 -5.18 -12.36 0.06
N ALA A 204 -4.17 -11.53 0.36
CA ALA A 204 -3.49 -11.42 1.65
C ALA A 204 -2.67 -12.68 2.03
N ASN A 205 -1.93 -12.61 3.13
CA ASN A 205 -1.15 -13.72 3.71
C ASN A 205 -0.25 -14.47 2.71
N GLY A 206 0.24 -13.75 1.66
CA GLY A 206 1.08 -14.36 0.62
C GLY A 206 0.33 -15.17 -0.43
N PHE A 207 -0.99 -15.33 -0.34
CA PHE A 207 -1.77 -16.13 -1.28
C PHE A 207 -2.12 -15.37 -2.54
N TYR A 208 -1.94 -16.04 -3.68
CA TYR A 208 -2.30 -15.56 -5.00
C TYR A 208 -3.26 -16.55 -5.67
N GLY A 209 -4.36 -16.01 -6.24
CA GLY A 209 -5.46 -16.79 -6.78
C GLY A 209 -6.50 -17.14 -5.72
N MET A 210 -7.77 -17.13 -6.15
CA MET A 210 -8.88 -17.35 -5.23
C MET A 210 -9.05 -18.81 -4.85
N GLU A 211 -8.63 -19.79 -5.70
CA GLU A 211 -8.62 -21.20 -5.36
C GLU A 211 -7.65 -21.48 -4.21
N THR A 212 -6.41 -21.01 -4.35
CA THR A 212 -5.41 -21.09 -3.27
C THR A 212 -5.91 -20.44 -1.97
N ALA A 213 -6.58 -19.30 -2.08
CA ALA A 213 -7.16 -18.63 -0.91
C ALA A 213 -8.29 -19.44 -0.27
N ALA A 214 -9.16 -20.07 -1.06
CA ALA A 214 -10.23 -20.91 -0.57
C ALA A 214 -9.69 -22.12 0.23
N GLU A 215 -8.66 -22.77 -0.27
CA GLU A 215 -7.99 -23.87 0.41
C GLU A 215 -7.31 -23.48 1.71
N ASN A 216 -6.61 -22.34 1.70
CA ASN A 216 -5.88 -21.88 2.88
C ASN A 216 -6.76 -21.21 3.93
N TYR A 217 -7.82 -20.52 3.54
CA TYR A 217 -8.75 -19.88 4.48
C TYR A 217 -9.81 -20.82 5.01
N TYR A 218 -10.29 -21.76 4.15
CA TYR A 218 -11.44 -22.61 4.49
C TYR A 218 -11.18 -24.11 4.40
N GLY A 219 -10.00 -24.53 3.89
CA GLY A 219 -9.72 -25.95 3.63
C GLY A 219 -10.63 -26.56 2.56
N LYS A 220 -11.14 -25.75 1.62
CA LYS A 220 -12.15 -26.09 0.63
C LYS A 220 -11.77 -25.59 -0.74
N HIS A 221 -12.22 -26.27 -1.79
CA HIS A 221 -12.21 -25.73 -3.15
C HIS A 221 -13.26 -24.63 -3.33
N LEU A 222 -13.06 -23.75 -4.32
CA LEU A 222 -14.03 -22.67 -4.63
C LEU A 222 -15.44 -23.18 -4.88
N SER A 223 -15.59 -24.38 -5.43
CA SER A 223 -16.88 -25.03 -5.68
C SER A 223 -17.64 -25.47 -4.40
N GLU A 224 -16.95 -25.56 -3.28
CA GLU A 224 -17.48 -26.03 -1.99
C GLU A 224 -17.81 -24.87 -1.04
N LEU A 225 -17.47 -23.64 -1.43
CA LEU A 225 -17.71 -22.45 -0.63
C LEU A 225 -19.19 -22.08 -0.61
N ASP A 226 -19.66 -21.71 0.56
CA ASP A 226 -21.00 -21.14 0.73
C ASP A 226 -21.03 -19.65 0.34
N LEU A 227 -22.21 -19.04 0.42
CA LEU A 227 -22.42 -17.64 0.01
C LEU A 227 -21.59 -16.63 0.84
N PRO A 228 -21.55 -16.67 2.19
CA PRO A 228 -20.70 -15.76 2.96
C PRO A 228 -19.20 -15.91 2.67
N GLN A 229 -18.70 -17.12 2.56
CA GLN A 229 -17.31 -17.43 2.23
C GLN A 229 -16.94 -16.91 0.84
N THR A 230 -17.76 -17.21 -0.16
CA THR A 230 -17.59 -16.70 -1.53
C THR A 230 -17.61 -15.18 -1.58
N ALA A 231 -18.51 -14.53 -0.83
CA ALA A 231 -18.61 -13.08 -0.79
C ALA A 231 -17.38 -12.42 -0.14
N LEU A 232 -16.80 -13.03 0.90
CA LEU A 232 -15.55 -12.56 1.47
C LEU A 232 -14.43 -12.60 0.43
N LEU A 233 -14.17 -13.76 -0.17
CA LEU A 233 -13.10 -13.91 -1.16
C LEU A 233 -13.28 -12.96 -2.36
N ALA A 234 -14.50 -12.81 -2.88
CA ALA A 234 -14.79 -11.85 -3.96
C ALA A 234 -14.54 -10.39 -3.56
N GLY A 235 -14.63 -10.07 -2.27
CA GLY A 235 -14.42 -8.73 -1.74
C GLY A 235 -12.96 -8.35 -1.49
N MET A 236 -12.11 -9.32 -1.18
CA MET A 236 -10.73 -9.11 -0.74
C MET A 236 -9.81 -8.38 -1.75
N PRO A 237 -9.88 -8.62 -3.09
CA PRO A 237 -8.91 -8.07 -4.04
C PRO A 237 -8.79 -6.54 -4.07
N GLN A 238 -9.78 -5.81 -3.60
CA GLN A 238 -9.74 -4.35 -3.55
C GLN A 238 -8.65 -3.83 -2.61
N ALA A 239 -8.51 -4.45 -1.43
CA ALA A 239 -7.51 -4.11 -0.42
C ALA A 239 -7.22 -5.33 0.48
N PRO A 240 -6.52 -6.36 -0.03
CA PRO A 240 -6.42 -7.68 0.60
C PRO A 240 -5.97 -7.64 2.05
N ASN A 241 -4.88 -6.93 2.35
CA ASN A 241 -4.35 -6.80 3.72
C ASN A 241 -5.27 -5.99 4.67
N SER A 242 -6.25 -5.25 4.13
CA SER A 242 -7.24 -4.53 4.94
C SER A 242 -8.50 -5.34 5.16
N TYR A 243 -8.72 -6.39 4.39
CA TYR A 243 -9.87 -7.27 4.46
C TYR A 243 -9.49 -8.70 4.85
N ASP A 244 -8.35 -8.85 5.50
CA ASP A 244 -7.88 -10.11 6.07
C ASP A 244 -8.72 -10.48 7.29
N PRO A 245 -9.45 -11.61 7.28
CA PRO A 245 -10.37 -11.98 8.35
C PRO A 245 -9.67 -12.36 9.66
N TYR A 246 -8.39 -12.73 9.63
CA TYR A 246 -7.63 -13.08 10.83
C TYR A 246 -7.14 -11.82 11.58
N THR A 247 -6.64 -10.84 10.87
CA THR A 247 -6.02 -9.66 11.48
C THR A 247 -6.96 -8.45 11.55
N LYS A 248 -8.00 -8.42 10.72
CA LYS A 248 -8.95 -7.30 10.62
C LYS A 248 -10.39 -7.76 10.38
N PRO A 249 -10.96 -8.56 11.29
CA PRO A 249 -12.26 -9.20 11.11
C PRO A 249 -13.41 -8.20 10.87
N ASP A 250 -13.40 -7.04 11.53
CA ASP A 250 -14.46 -6.05 11.37
C ASP A 250 -14.50 -5.46 9.96
N THR A 251 -13.35 -5.05 9.41
CA THR A 251 -13.27 -4.51 8.04
C THR A 251 -13.51 -5.56 6.99
N ALA A 252 -13.08 -6.81 7.24
CA ALA A 252 -13.38 -7.96 6.40
C ALA A 252 -14.88 -8.23 6.34
N LYS A 253 -15.58 -8.17 7.50
CA LYS A 253 -17.03 -8.30 7.59
C LYS A 253 -17.75 -7.19 6.83
N GLU A 254 -17.36 -5.94 7.04
CA GLU A 254 -17.94 -4.80 6.33
C GLU A 254 -17.81 -4.98 4.81
N ARG A 255 -16.64 -5.39 4.33
CA ARG A 255 -16.41 -5.64 2.90
C ARG A 255 -17.23 -6.80 2.35
N ARG A 256 -17.30 -7.93 3.05
CA ARG A 256 -18.18 -9.05 2.72
C ARG A 256 -19.63 -8.60 2.59
N ASP A 257 -20.11 -7.83 3.55
CA ASP A 257 -21.49 -7.35 3.58
C ASP A 257 -21.79 -6.39 2.40
N VAL A 258 -20.80 -5.62 1.92
CA VAL A 258 -20.90 -4.83 0.67
C VAL A 258 -21.06 -5.75 -0.54
N VAL A 259 -20.30 -6.85 -0.63
CA VAL A 259 -20.45 -7.81 -1.73
C VAL A 259 -21.84 -8.43 -1.72
N LEU A 260 -22.29 -8.92 -0.57
CA LEU A 260 -23.63 -9.50 -0.39
C LEU A 260 -24.73 -8.51 -0.79
N TYR A 261 -24.60 -7.24 -0.38
CA TYR A 261 -25.55 -6.20 -0.75
C TYR A 261 -25.56 -5.96 -2.27
N THR A 262 -24.39 -5.92 -2.93
CA THR A 262 -24.34 -5.72 -4.39
C THR A 262 -24.88 -6.91 -5.16
N MET A 263 -24.69 -8.14 -4.66
CA MET A 263 -25.32 -9.32 -5.22
C MET A 263 -26.85 -9.26 -5.12
N TYR A 264 -27.38 -8.84 -3.98
CA TYR A 264 -28.83 -8.64 -3.78
C TYR A 264 -29.37 -7.53 -4.70
N ASP A 265 -28.71 -6.37 -4.76
CA ASP A 265 -29.11 -5.23 -5.64
C ASP A 265 -29.11 -5.64 -7.12
N ASN A 266 -28.15 -6.49 -7.52
CA ASN A 266 -28.05 -7.05 -8.87
C ASN A 266 -28.95 -8.26 -9.10
N LYS A 267 -29.80 -8.64 -8.14
CA LYS A 267 -30.76 -9.76 -8.22
C LYS A 267 -30.10 -11.12 -8.45
N LYS A 268 -28.88 -11.30 -7.92
CA LYS A 268 -28.16 -12.55 -7.98
C LYS A 268 -28.48 -13.47 -6.80
N ILE A 269 -28.92 -12.88 -5.70
CA ILE A 269 -29.43 -13.57 -4.52
C ILE A 269 -30.73 -12.93 -4.05
N SER A 270 -31.56 -13.70 -3.37
CA SER A 270 -32.80 -13.22 -2.74
C SER A 270 -32.51 -12.40 -1.48
N LYS A 271 -33.51 -11.65 -0.99
CA LYS A 271 -33.41 -10.92 0.27
C LYS A 271 -33.17 -11.88 1.45
N ALA A 272 -33.81 -13.05 1.46
CA ALA A 272 -33.64 -14.02 2.52
C ALA A 272 -32.21 -14.58 2.57
N GLU A 273 -31.61 -14.89 1.43
CA GLU A 273 -30.20 -15.32 1.33
C GLU A 273 -29.24 -14.21 1.78
N TYR A 274 -29.49 -12.96 1.35
CA TYR A 274 -28.71 -11.80 1.77
C TYR A 274 -28.71 -11.65 3.30
N GLU A 275 -29.89 -11.61 3.93
CA GLU A 275 -30.01 -11.42 5.39
C GLU A 275 -29.38 -12.58 6.17
N LYS A 276 -29.56 -13.82 5.71
CA LYS A 276 -28.95 -15.01 6.30
C LYS A 276 -27.43 -14.95 6.21
N ALA A 277 -26.86 -14.68 5.03
CA ALA A 277 -25.42 -14.63 4.82
C ALA A 277 -24.76 -13.47 5.59
N LYS A 278 -25.42 -12.32 5.69
CA LYS A 278 -24.96 -11.17 6.47
C LYS A 278 -24.92 -11.45 7.98
N ALA A 279 -25.82 -12.30 8.48
CA ALA A 279 -25.87 -12.69 9.89
C ALA A 279 -24.77 -13.69 10.27
N THR A 280 -24.15 -14.37 9.31
CA THR A 280 -23.08 -15.33 9.53
C THR A 280 -21.83 -14.65 10.12
N PRO A 281 -21.22 -15.16 11.19
CA PRO A 281 -19.95 -14.65 11.71
C PRO A 281 -18.86 -14.62 10.63
N ILE A 282 -17.89 -13.71 10.76
CA ILE A 282 -16.85 -13.57 9.72
C ILE A 282 -15.82 -14.70 9.76
N ASP A 283 -15.62 -15.26 10.93
CA ASP A 283 -14.70 -16.36 11.23
C ASP A 283 -15.31 -17.74 11.02
N GLU A 284 -16.61 -17.82 10.67
CA GLU A 284 -17.27 -19.11 10.47
C GLU A 284 -16.65 -19.90 9.32
N GLY A 285 -16.12 -21.08 9.66
CA GLY A 285 -15.49 -22.00 8.74
C GLY A 285 -14.03 -21.65 8.39
N LEU A 286 -13.46 -20.58 8.96
CA LEU A 286 -12.02 -20.33 8.83
C LEU A 286 -11.23 -21.46 9.49
N VAL A 287 -10.21 -21.96 8.79
CA VAL A 287 -9.25 -22.92 9.34
C VAL A 287 -8.00 -22.17 9.80
N PRO A 288 -7.28 -22.64 10.83
CA PRO A 288 -6.00 -22.06 11.18
C PRO A 288 -5.08 -21.99 9.95
N LEU A 289 -4.49 -20.81 9.71
CA LEU A 289 -3.47 -20.71 8.65
C LEU A 289 -2.40 -21.76 8.94
N LYS A 290 -2.01 -22.53 7.92
CA LYS A 290 -0.91 -23.49 8.06
C LYS A 290 0.30 -22.74 8.58
N ALA A 291 0.88 -23.23 9.68
CA ALA A 291 2.15 -22.72 10.16
C ALA A 291 3.13 -22.71 8.97
N SER A 292 3.82 -21.58 8.79
CA SER A 292 4.88 -21.50 7.79
C SER A 292 5.87 -22.64 8.07
N ASP A 293 6.40 -23.27 7.03
CA ASP A 293 7.53 -24.18 7.16
C ASP A 293 8.57 -23.54 8.09
N ASP A 294 9.16 -24.30 9.02
CA ASP A 294 10.12 -23.77 10.01
C ASP A 294 11.21 -22.91 9.34
N ASN A 295 11.59 -23.26 8.11
CA ASN A 295 12.52 -22.49 7.31
C ASN A 295 11.97 -21.12 6.89
N ARG A 296 10.67 -20.98 6.63
CA ARG A 296 10.08 -19.68 6.24
C ARG A 296 10.14 -18.65 7.36
N LYS A 297 9.85 -19.05 8.59
CA LYS A 297 9.96 -18.16 9.75
C LYS A 297 11.39 -17.65 9.93
N VAL A 298 12.36 -18.54 9.70
CA VAL A 298 13.77 -18.22 9.82
C VAL A 298 14.17 -17.11 8.84
N VAL A 299 13.64 -17.13 7.62
CA VAL A 299 14.05 -16.22 6.54
C VAL A 299 13.07 -15.07 6.26
N ASP A 300 11.89 -15.03 6.91
CA ASP A 300 10.77 -14.14 6.59
C ASP A 300 11.16 -12.67 6.40
N ASN A 301 11.89 -12.11 7.36
CA ASN A 301 12.30 -10.71 7.28
C ASN A 301 13.36 -10.46 6.19
N TYR A 302 14.26 -11.41 5.96
CA TYR A 302 15.22 -11.31 4.86
C TYR A 302 14.53 -11.35 3.50
N VAL A 303 13.62 -12.30 3.31
CA VAL A 303 12.79 -12.43 2.09
C VAL A 303 12.01 -11.14 1.82
N LYS A 304 11.42 -10.54 2.84
CA LYS A 304 10.71 -9.27 2.71
C LYS A 304 11.59 -8.17 2.13
N GLU A 305 12.82 -8.03 2.62
CA GLU A 305 13.73 -7.00 2.10
C GLU A 305 14.22 -7.32 0.68
N VAL A 306 14.45 -8.60 0.36
CA VAL A 306 14.74 -9.02 -1.03
C VAL A 306 13.61 -8.62 -1.97
N ILE A 307 12.36 -8.88 -1.60
CA ILE A 307 11.17 -8.50 -2.39
C ILE A 307 11.14 -6.98 -2.61
N ASN A 308 11.35 -6.20 -1.55
CA ASN A 308 11.38 -4.74 -1.60
C ASN A 308 12.50 -4.24 -2.53
N GLU A 309 13.69 -4.80 -2.42
CA GLU A 309 14.86 -4.41 -3.21
C GLU A 309 14.69 -4.75 -4.69
N VAL A 310 14.22 -5.97 -5.03
CA VAL A 310 13.93 -6.37 -6.41
C VAL A 310 12.91 -5.42 -7.02
N LYS A 311 11.83 -5.14 -6.30
CA LYS A 311 10.81 -4.20 -6.77
C LYS A 311 11.36 -2.78 -6.98
N ALA A 312 12.19 -2.30 -6.07
CA ALA A 312 12.77 -0.96 -6.16
C ALA A 312 13.76 -0.84 -7.33
N LYS A 313 14.61 -1.84 -7.55
CA LYS A 313 15.66 -1.83 -8.57
C LYS A 313 15.17 -2.16 -9.98
N THR A 314 14.20 -3.08 -10.10
CA THR A 314 13.80 -3.64 -11.40
C THR A 314 12.37 -3.26 -11.81
N GLY A 315 11.53 -2.85 -10.87
CA GLY A 315 10.10 -2.66 -11.06
C GLY A 315 9.31 -3.97 -11.22
N LYS A 316 9.99 -5.13 -11.20
CA LYS A 316 9.37 -6.44 -11.38
C LYS A 316 8.61 -6.90 -10.15
N ASN A 317 7.64 -7.78 -10.36
CA ASN A 317 6.89 -8.44 -9.30
C ASN A 317 7.43 -9.87 -9.10
N VAL A 318 8.05 -10.10 -7.97
CA VAL A 318 8.66 -11.40 -7.63
C VAL A 318 7.66 -12.56 -7.61
N TYR A 319 6.38 -12.28 -7.41
CA TYR A 319 5.33 -13.33 -7.35
C TYR A 319 4.76 -13.73 -8.71
N THR A 320 5.04 -12.94 -9.76
CA THR A 320 4.39 -13.13 -11.07
C THR A 320 5.36 -13.18 -12.24
N ASP A 321 6.60 -12.73 -12.06
CA ASP A 321 7.52 -12.53 -13.18
C ASP A 321 8.56 -13.65 -13.34
N GLY A 322 8.50 -14.69 -12.48
CA GLY A 322 9.31 -15.90 -12.62
C GLY A 322 10.81 -15.61 -12.61
N LEU A 323 11.30 -15.01 -11.53
CA LEU A 323 12.67 -14.57 -11.42
C LEU A 323 13.54 -15.61 -10.69
N ASP A 324 14.76 -15.81 -11.15
CA ASP A 324 15.82 -16.40 -10.35
C ASP A 324 16.57 -15.28 -9.62
N ILE A 325 16.45 -15.22 -8.28
CA ILE A 325 16.96 -14.14 -7.44
C ILE A 325 18.12 -14.68 -6.60
N TYR A 326 19.32 -14.32 -6.95
CA TYR A 326 20.52 -14.69 -6.23
C TYR A 326 20.78 -13.68 -5.12
N THR A 327 20.81 -14.15 -3.88
CA THR A 327 20.99 -13.30 -2.70
C THR A 327 22.35 -13.57 -2.03
N ASN A 328 22.64 -12.74 -1.02
CA ASN A 328 23.84 -12.91 -0.21
C ASN A 328 23.56 -13.62 1.13
N LEU A 329 22.38 -14.24 1.27
CA LEU A 329 21.97 -14.95 2.47
C LEU A 329 22.92 -16.11 2.76
N ASP A 330 23.42 -16.16 3.98
CA ASP A 330 24.06 -17.35 4.56
C ASP A 330 23.05 -18.06 5.44
N MET A 331 22.51 -19.20 4.98
CA MET A 331 21.48 -19.93 5.72
C MET A 331 21.95 -20.41 7.09
N ASN A 332 23.23 -20.70 7.27
CA ASN A 332 23.74 -21.13 8.58
C ASN A 332 23.77 -19.95 9.56
N ALA A 333 24.28 -18.79 9.08
CA ALA A 333 24.27 -17.56 9.88
C ALA A 333 22.82 -17.12 10.21
N GLN A 334 21.92 -17.25 9.27
CA GLN A 334 20.51 -16.90 9.44
C GLN A 334 19.82 -17.79 10.49
N LYS A 335 19.99 -19.12 10.40
CA LYS A 335 19.45 -20.07 11.39
C LYS A 335 20.00 -19.80 12.77
N GLN A 336 21.32 -19.62 12.88
CA GLN A 336 21.95 -19.31 14.17
C GLN A 336 21.45 -17.99 14.77
N LEU A 337 21.30 -16.94 13.93
CA LEU A 337 20.75 -15.66 14.38
C LEU A 337 19.31 -15.82 14.86
N TYR A 338 18.50 -16.59 14.15
CA TYR A 338 17.11 -16.89 14.54
C TYR A 338 17.06 -17.61 15.89
N ASP A 339 17.89 -18.64 16.07
CA ASP A 339 17.95 -19.41 17.33
C ASP A 339 18.42 -18.56 18.51
N ILE A 340 19.42 -17.69 18.32
CA ILE A 340 19.89 -16.77 19.34
C ILE A 340 18.76 -15.84 19.82
N VAL A 341 17.93 -15.34 18.90
CA VAL A 341 16.89 -14.35 19.20
C VAL A 341 15.61 -14.99 19.73
N ASN A 342 15.26 -16.20 19.28
CA ASN A 342 14.00 -16.85 19.63
C ASN A 342 14.10 -17.96 20.68
N SER A 343 15.30 -18.15 21.28
CA SER A 343 15.49 -19.07 22.41
C SER A 343 16.26 -18.40 23.55
N ASP A 344 16.14 -18.92 24.76
CA ASP A 344 16.91 -18.48 25.92
C ASP A 344 18.24 -19.24 26.06
N GLN A 345 18.61 -20.04 25.05
CA GLN A 345 19.83 -20.84 25.08
C GLN A 345 21.11 -19.99 25.09
N TYR A 346 21.12 -18.87 24.37
CA TYR A 346 22.29 -18.02 24.19
C TYR A 346 22.21 -16.71 24.99
N VAL A 347 21.01 -16.15 25.08
CA VAL A 347 20.73 -14.88 25.75
C VAL A 347 19.46 -15.04 26.58
N ALA A 348 19.53 -14.82 27.87
CA ALA A 348 18.38 -14.75 28.75
C ALA A 348 17.69 -13.38 28.56
N PHE A 349 16.56 -13.37 27.87
CA PHE A 349 15.76 -12.16 27.70
C PHE A 349 14.89 -11.90 28.94
N PRO A 350 14.64 -10.63 29.30
CA PRO A 350 13.90 -10.30 30.51
C PRO A 350 12.43 -10.76 30.50
N ASP A 351 11.81 -10.78 29.30
CA ASP A 351 10.45 -11.26 29.09
C ASP A 351 10.19 -11.56 27.59
N ASP A 352 9.02 -12.10 27.30
CA ASP A 352 8.58 -12.42 25.91
C ASP A 352 8.16 -11.19 25.11
N LYS A 353 8.00 -10.03 25.74
CA LYS A 353 7.60 -8.78 25.08
C LYS A 353 8.78 -8.02 24.50
N MET A 354 9.98 -8.29 25.03
CA MET A 354 11.19 -7.66 24.51
C MET A 354 11.41 -8.07 23.07
N GLN A 355 11.53 -7.07 22.19
CA GLN A 355 11.82 -7.26 20.78
C GLN A 355 13.30 -7.06 20.49
N VAL A 356 13.82 -7.87 19.59
CA VAL A 356 15.20 -7.79 19.11
C VAL A 356 15.18 -7.88 17.58
N ALA A 357 15.94 -6.99 16.96
CA ALA A 357 16.18 -7.02 15.52
C ALA A 357 17.68 -6.87 15.27
N SER A 358 18.19 -7.54 14.26
CA SER A 358 19.62 -7.54 13.96
C SER A 358 19.89 -7.76 12.48
N THR A 359 20.98 -7.17 11.99
CA THR A 359 21.51 -7.38 10.63
C THR A 359 22.96 -7.80 10.73
N VAL A 360 23.32 -8.92 10.12
CA VAL A 360 24.68 -9.43 10.03
C VAL A 360 25.24 -9.05 8.67
N ILE A 361 26.36 -8.33 8.66
CA ILE A 361 27.01 -7.81 7.45
C ILE A 361 28.42 -8.38 7.37
N ASP A 362 28.80 -8.86 6.19
CA ASP A 362 30.18 -9.19 5.87
C ASP A 362 31.00 -7.92 5.73
N VAL A 363 31.97 -7.74 6.61
CA VAL A 363 32.79 -6.52 6.69
C VAL A 363 33.57 -6.23 5.40
N ALA A 364 34.03 -7.28 4.71
CA ALA A 364 34.83 -7.12 3.51
C ALA A 364 34.02 -6.67 2.28
N SER A 365 32.80 -7.18 2.14
CA SER A 365 31.96 -6.95 0.96
C SER A 365 30.80 -5.97 1.22
N GLY A 366 30.43 -5.71 2.48
CA GLY A 366 29.24 -4.95 2.84
C GLY A 366 27.92 -5.71 2.62
N GLN A 367 27.99 -6.99 2.28
CA GLN A 367 26.81 -7.80 1.98
C GLN A 367 26.10 -8.27 3.24
N VAL A 368 24.74 -8.22 3.22
CA VAL A 368 23.91 -8.72 4.32
C VAL A 368 23.85 -10.25 4.24
N ARG A 369 24.40 -10.91 5.26
CA ARG A 369 24.47 -12.38 5.39
C ARG A 369 23.28 -12.96 6.13
N ALA A 370 22.73 -12.24 7.10
CA ALA A 370 21.56 -12.64 7.85
C ALA A 370 20.81 -11.41 8.36
N GLN A 371 19.51 -11.54 8.57
CA GLN A 371 18.71 -10.46 9.15
C GLN A 371 17.48 -11.03 9.86
N ILE A 372 17.21 -10.52 11.05
CA ILE A 372 15.99 -10.80 11.79
C ILE A 372 15.33 -9.48 12.21
N GLY A 373 14.02 -9.39 12.02
CA GLY A 373 13.27 -8.16 12.27
C GLY A 373 12.40 -8.16 13.52
N GLY A 374 12.43 -9.22 14.29
CA GLY A 374 11.64 -9.32 15.52
C GLY A 374 11.84 -10.65 16.22
N ARG A 375 11.35 -10.74 17.46
CA ARG A 375 11.37 -11.92 18.31
C ARG A 375 9.96 -12.44 18.51
N HIS A 376 9.78 -13.76 18.54
CA HIS A 376 8.49 -14.43 18.76
C HIS A 376 7.37 -13.91 17.84
N ILE A 377 7.69 -13.78 16.55
CA ILE A 377 6.68 -13.40 15.55
C ILE A 377 5.64 -14.52 15.48
N PRO A 378 4.32 -14.20 15.60
CA PRO A 378 3.27 -15.20 15.51
C PRO A 378 3.33 -16.02 14.22
N ASP A 379 2.89 -17.28 14.28
CA ASP A 379 2.97 -18.23 13.17
C ASP A 379 2.12 -17.84 11.96
N ASP A 380 1.08 -17.07 12.19
CA ASP A 380 0.15 -16.55 11.19
C ASP A 380 0.64 -15.26 10.51
N VAL A 381 1.75 -14.69 10.96
CA VAL A 381 2.33 -13.48 10.37
C VAL A 381 3.40 -13.85 9.35
N GLN A 382 3.14 -13.51 8.09
CA GLN A 382 4.10 -13.62 7.00
C GLN A 382 4.55 -12.23 6.53
N LEU A 383 5.83 -12.09 6.15
CA LEU A 383 6.45 -10.84 5.74
C LEU A 383 6.19 -9.72 6.79
N GLY A 384 6.36 -10.08 8.04
CA GLY A 384 6.07 -9.26 9.20
C GLY A 384 6.82 -7.93 9.22
N ASN A 385 6.55 -7.09 10.23
CA ASN A 385 7.27 -5.84 10.35
C ASN A 385 8.76 -6.13 10.69
N ASN A 386 9.66 -5.61 9.86
CA ASN A 386 11.09 -5.76 10.05
C ASN A 386 11.65 -4.58 10.85
N LEU A 387 11.81 -4.76 12.17
CA LEU A 387 12.33 -3.71 13.06
C LEU A 387 13.81 -3.38 12.78
N ALA A 388 14.56 -4.23 12.07
CA ALA A 388 15.95 -3.93 11.70
C ALA A 388 16.05 -2.77 10.69
N VAL A 389 14.98 -2.50 9.93
CA VAL A 389 14.94 -1.45 8.89
C VAL A 389 13.80 -0.43 9.06
N ASN A 390 12.76 -0.77 9.85
CA ASN A 390 11.56 0.06 10.00
C ASN A 390 11.40 0.63 11.41
N THR A 391 12.48 0.74 12.18
CA THR A 391 12.42 1.36 13.50
C THR A 391 12.72 2.85 13.44
N GLN A 392 11.97 3.64 14.22
CA GLN A 392 12.20 5.07 14.41
C GLN A 392 12.46 5.34 15.91
N ARG A 393 13.58 4.82 16.41
CA ARG A 393 13.99 5.01 17.78
C ARG A 393 15.30 5.80 17.85
N ASP A 394 15.43 6.60 18.89
CA ASP A 394 16.70 7.24 19.19
C ASP A 394 17.79 6.18 19.42
N VAL A 395 18.88 6.28 18.69
CA VAL A 395 20.04 5.40 18.82
C VAL A 395 20.94 5.78 20.00
N GLY A 396 20.69 6.94 20.60
CA GLY A 396 21.45 7.42 21.75
C GLY A 396 22.97 7.43 21.50
N SER A 397 23.71 7.05 22.49
CA SER A 397 25.20 7.06 22.45
C SER A 397 25.83 6.12 21.40
N THR A 398 25.07 5.25 20.76
CA THR A 398 25.60 4.45 19.63
C THR A 398 25.88 5.30 18.39
N VAL A 399 25.42 6.54 18.36
CA VAL A 399 25.71 7.51 17.30
C VAL A 399 27.16 8.03 17.36
N LYS A 400 27.80 8.04 18.55
CA LYS A 400 29.12 8.66 18.77
C LYS A 400 30.23 8.19 17.81
N PRO A 401 30.36 6.89 17.48
CA PRO A 401 31.36 6.46 16.51
C PRO A 401 31.23 7.12 15.14
N ILE A 402 29.99 7.37 14.69
CA ILE A 402 29.70 7.87 13.34
C ILE A 402 29.49 9.38 13.30
N MET A 403 29.09 9.99 14.41
CA MET A 403 28.80 11.43 14.47
C MET A 403 29.99 12.27 14.95
N ASP A 404 30.80 11.70 15.83
CA ASP A 404 31.89 12.43 16.49
C ASP A 404 33.27 11.89 16.11
N TYR A 405 33.56 10.65 16.55
CA TYR A 405 34.92 10.11 16.55
C TYR A 405 35.37 9.63 15.15
N GLY A 406 34.49 9.07 14.33
CA GLY A 406 34.79 8.70 12.94
C GLY A 406 35.17 9.91 12.10
N PRO A 407 34.35 10.96 12.04
CA PRO A 407 34.71 12.21 11.39
C PRO A 407 35.98 12.85 11.92
N ALA A 408 36.23 12.80 13.26
CA ALA A 408 37.47 13.31 13.84
C ALA A 408 38.73 12.56 13.39
N ILE A 409 38.63 11.23 13.28
CA ILE A 409 39.72 10.40 12.73
C ILE A 409 39.99 10.76 11.28
N GLU A 410 38.94 10.87 10.47
CA GLU A 410 39.05 11.11 9.02
C GLU A 410 39.51 12.52 8.71
N ASN A 411 38.92 13.54 9.32
CA ASN A 411 39.14 14.92 8.93
C ASN A 411 40.20 15.65 9.77
N LEU A 412 40.39 15.26 11.03
CA LEU A 412 41.36 15.88 11.95
C LEU A 412 42.60 15.00 12.23
N ASN A 413 42.69 13.82 11.58
CA ASN A 413 43.75 12.84 11.80
C ASN A 413 43.90 12.42 13.26
N TYR A 414 42.79 12.35 14.01
CA TYR A 414 42.86 11.94 15.41
C TYR A 414 43.17 10.45 15.51
N SER A 415 43.96 10.08 16.49
CA SER A 415 44.16 8.67 16.85
C SER A 415 43.31 8.32 18.08
N THR A 416 43.09 7.03 18.30
CA THR A 416 42.40 6.56 19.51
C THR A 416 43.15 6.90 20.78
N GLY A 417 44.45 7.27 20.70
CA GLY A 417 45.30 7.75 21.79
C GLY A 417 45.22 9.26 22.02
N ARG A 418 44.49 10.02 21.18
CA ARG A 418 44.30 11.46 21.37
C ARG A 418 43.83 11.76 22.78
N LEU A 419 44.51 12.66 23.48
CA LEU A 419 44.10 13.14 24.81
C LEU A 419 42.94 14.12 24.67
N MET A 420 41.94 13.91 25.48
CA MET A 420 40.70 14.70 25.58
C MET A 420 40.47 15.08 27.04
N VAL A 421 39.69 16.11 27.29
CA VAL A 421 39.40 16.56 28.64
C VAL A 421 37.94 16.35 28.98
N ASP A 422 37.65 15.34 29.77
CA ASP A 422 36.29 15.10 30.30
C ASP A 422 36.08 16.02 31.53
N LYS A 423 35.38 17.12 31.29
CA LYS A 423 35.10 18.20 32.26
C LYS A 423 33.68 18.74 32.08
N PRO A 424 33.14 19.51 33.05
CA PRO A 424 31.92 20.27 32.84
C PRO A 424 31.95 21.03 31.51
N THR A 425 30.93 20.80 30.68
CA THR A 425 30.85 21.31 29.29
C THR A 425 29.43 21.75 29.00
N LYS A 426 29.28 22.79 28.22
CA LYS A 426 27.96 23.20 27.68
C LYS A 426 27.85 22.86 26.21
N TYR A 427 26.62 22.74 25.70
CA TYR A 427 26.41 22.68 24.25
C TYR A 427 26.89 23.99 23.62
N PRO A 428 27.63 23.94 22.50
CA PRO A 428 28.15 25.09 21.81
C PRO A 428 27.07 26.15 21.51
N GLY A 429 27.36 27.38 21.88
CA GLY A 429 26.44 28.52 21.67
C GLY A 429 25.21 28.55 22.60
N THR A 430 25.18 27.75 23.65
CA THR A 430 24.04 27.70 24.59
C THR A 430 24.52 27.76 26.05
N ASP A 431 23.57 27.98 26.98
CA ASP A 431 23.77 27.86 28.43
C ASP A 431 23.38 26.49 28.98
N ILE A 432 23.12 25.49 28.11
CA ILE A 432 22.67 24.15 28.50
C ILE A 432 23.89 23.28 28.79
N ASP A 433 23.95 22.74 30.03
CA ASP A 433 25.00 21.83 30.45
C ASP A 433 24.90 20.43 29.82
N VAL A 434 26.03 19.86 29.46
CA VAL A 434 26.17 18.46 29.04
C VAL A 434 26.59 17.59 30.21
N PHE A 435 25.76 16.62 30.56
CA PHE A 435 26.02 15.68 31.65
C PHE A 435 26.47 14.32 31.11
N ASN A 436 27.47 13.73 31.72
CA ASN A 436 27.75 12.31 31.58
C ASN A 436 26.70 11.50 32.34
N SER A 437 26.42 10.28 31.89
CA SER A 437 25.35 9.44 32.47
C SER A 437 25.55 9.14 33.97
N ASP A 438 26.79 9.11 34.45
CA ASP A 438 27.17 8.89 35.83
C ASP A 438 27.34 10.19 36.64
N LEU A 439 27.09 11.34 36.03
CA LEU A 439 27.26 12.68 36.61
C LEU A 439 28.70 12.96 37.12
N THR A 440 29.68 12.23 36.63
CA THR A 440 31.11 12.39 37.01
C THR A 440 31.96 12.84 35.82
N TYR A 441 33.21 13.28 36.14
CA TYR A 441 34.20 13.69 35.15
C TYR A 441 35.53 13.01 35.44
N GLN A 442 36.22 12.53 34.40
CA GLN A 442 37.45 11.76 34.51
C GLN A 442 38.74 12.60 34.24
N GLY A 443 38.60 13.89 33.91
CA GLY A 443 39.73 14.74 33.57
C GLY A 443 40.36 14.37 32.24
N VAL A 444 41.69 14.32 32.18
CA VAL A 444 42.42 13.99 30.94
C VAL A 444 42.36 12.47 30.68
N ILE A 445 41.74 12.07 29.58
CA ILE A 445 41.58 10.68 29.15
C ILE A 445 41.89 10.56 27.65
N THR A 446 42.16 9.35 27.19
CA THR A 446 42.28 9.11 25.75
C THR A 446 40.89 9.03 25.05
N MET A 447 40.84 9.30 23.75
CA MET A 447 39.62 9.07 22.92
C MET A 447 39.07 7.65 23.12
N ARG A 448 39.96 6.63 23.16
CA ARG A 448 39.57 5.24 23.44
C ARG A 448 38.83 5.12 24.77
N ARG A 449 39.36 5.74 25.83
CA ARG A 449 38.75 5.73 27.16
C ARG A 449 37.43 6.51 27.16
N ALA A 450 37.37 7.61 26.44
CA ALA A 450 36.15 8.44 26.29
C ALA A 450 35.00 7.65 25.68
N ILE A 451 35.24 6.93 24.57
CA ILE A 451 34.19 6.13 23.93
C ILE A 451 33.82 4.88 24.76
N MET A 452 34.79 4.22 25.37
CA MET A 452 34.55 3.09 26.28
C MET A 452 33.62 3.46 27.44
N GLY A 453 33.82 4.66 28.02
CA GLY A 453 32.97 5.21 29.07
C GLY A 453 31.76 5.96 28.59
N SER A 454 31.54 5.99 27.27
CA SER A 454 30.42 6.72 26.61
C SER A 454 30.29 8.17 27.11
N ARG A 455 31.45 8.87 27.28
CA ARG A 455 31.45 10.25 27.82
C ARG A 455 30.75 11.22 26.87
N ASN A 456 29.74 11.91 27.38
CA ASN A 456 28.97 12.88 26.60
C ASN A 456 29.73 14.17 26.37
N THR A 457 30.46 14.64 27.39
CA THR A 457 31.18 15.90 27.31
C THR A 457 32.28 15.89 26.26
N THR A 458 33.04 14.79 26.14
CA THR A 458 34.06 14.63 25.09
C THR A 458 33.46 14.43 23.71
N ALA A 459 32.28 13.78 23.60
CA ALA A 459 31.57 13.63 22.35
C ALA A 459 31.14 14.99 21.78
N VAL A 460 30.48 15.82 22.59
CA VAL A 460 30.05 17.15 22.20
C VAL A 460 31.23 18.05 21.82
N GLN A 461 32.34 18.00 22.60
CA GLN A 461 33.56 18.74 22.25
C GLN A 461 34.14 18.28 20.91
N THR A 462 34.18 16.95 20.65
CA THR A 462 34.70 16.41 19.40
C THR A 462 33.81 16.81 18.22
N PHE A 463 32.50 16.76 18.38
CA PHE A 463 31.54 17.20 17.39
C PHE A 463 31.77 18.68 16.99
N ASP A 464 31.98 19.53 17.99
CA ASP A 464 32.25 20.96 17.77
C ASP A 464 33.61 21.19 17.09
N GLU A 465 34.66 20.46 17.50
CA GLU A 465 36.00 20.53 16.90
C GLU A 465 36.00 20.09 15.42
N VAL A 466 35.23 19.05 15.06
CA VAL A 466 35.13 18.55 13.69
C VAL A 466 34.36 19.52 12.80
N GLY A 467 33.31 20.11 13.33
CA GLY A 467 32.40 20.99 12.63
C GLY A 467 31.41 20.27 11.72
N LYS A 468 30.23 20.88 11.60
CA LYS A 468 29.11 20.33 10.82
C LYS A 468 29.47 20.10 9.35
N GLU A 469 30.29 20.93 8.77
CA GLU A 469 30.77 20.91 7.37
C GLU A 469 31.57 19.64 7.06
N ASN A 470 32.25 19.04 8.04
CA ASN A 470 32.98 17.78 7.89
C ASN A 470 32.13 16.57 8.29
N ILE A 471 31.24 16.72 9.26
CA ILE A 471 30.36 15.64 9.71
C ILE A 471 29.30 15.29 8.65
N MET A 472 28.66 16.30 8.05
CA MET A 472 27.59 16.06 7.06
C MET A 472 28.02 15.20 5.86
N PRO A 473 29.16 15.46 5.19
CA PRO A 473 29.62 14.59 4.10
C PRO A 473 29.95 13.18 4.57
N PHE A 474 30.54 13.02 5.76
CA PHE A 474 30.89 11.73 6.32
C PHE A 474 29.66 10.86 6.54
N ILE A 475 28.63 11.35 7.26
CA ILE A 475 27.40 10.59 7.52
C ILE A 475 26.60 10.35 6.25
N LYS A 476 26.61 11.29 5.31
CA LYS A 476 25.98 11.09 4.00
C LYS A 476 26.65 9.98 3.19
N GLY A 477 27.98 9.85 3.30
CA GLY A 477 28.73 8.72 2.74
C GLY A 477 28.31 7.36 3.31
N LEU A 478 27.76 7.34 4.54
CA LEU A 478 27.19 6.16 5.18
C LEU A 478 25.69 5.94 4.82
N GLY A 479 25.11 6.79 3.96
CA GLY A 479 23.70 6.72 3.61
C GLY A 479 22.75 7.35 4.63
N ILE A 480 23.26 8.11 5.60
CA ILE A 480 22.48 8.79 6.64
C ILE A 480 22.27 10.24 6.22
N ASP A 481 21.02 10.66 6.07
CA ASP A 481 20.66 12.00 5.61
C ASP A 481 20.00 12.81 6.74
N TYR A 482 20.71 13.84 7.21
CA TYR A 482 20.19 14.83 8.15
C TYR A 482 19.91 16.13 7.41
N LYS A 483 18.75 16.72 7.65
CA LYS A 483 18.43 18.07 7.11
C LYS A 483 19.28 19.15 7.79
N ASN A 484 19.40 19.04 9.09
CA ASN A 484 20.23 19.94 9.93
C ASN A 484 20.90 19.12 11.01
N LEU A 485 22.14 19.49 11.36
CA LEU A 485 22.84 18.96 12.52
C LEU A 485 22.83 19.97 13.66
N GLU A 486 22.48 19.51 14.86
CA GLU A 486 22.57 20.25 16.09
C GLU A 486 23.61 19.61 17.02
N ALA A 487 24.15 20.38 17.97
CA ALA A 487 25.17 19.86 18.89
C ALA A 487 24.68 18.69 19.76
N SER A 488 23.37 18.56 19.95
CA SER A 488 22.72 17.41 20.60
C SER A 488 22.86 16.11 19.81
N ASN A 489 23.07 16.18 18.48
CA ASN A 489 23.28 14.99 17.66
C ASN A 489 24.60 14.27 17.95
N ALA A 490 25.53 14.90 18.68
CA ALA A 490 26.73 14.25 19.21
C ALA A 490 26.43 13.09 20.17
N ILE A 491 25.24 13.05 20.79
CA ILE A 491 24.90 12.05 21.82
C ILE A 491 23.55 11.38 21.60
N SER A 492 22.82 11.78 20.56
CA SER A 492 21.46 11.34 20.27
C SER A 492 21.14 11.50 18.78
N SER A 493 20.25 10.69 18.27
CA SER A 493 19.77 10.78 16.89
C SER A 493 18.54 11.69 16.71
N ASN A 494 18.26 12.57 17.66
CA ASN A 494 17.10 13.45 17.53
C ASN A 494 17.11 14.18 16.19
N THR A 495 16.18 13.79 15.34
CA THR A 495 15.92 14.37 14.02
C THR A 495 14.67 15.23 14.08
#